data_971a5452c1a2e3a83a274e83f3cd2cbb
#
_entry.id   971a5452c1a2e3a83a274e83f3cd2cbb
#
_cell.length_a   1.000
_cell.length_b   1.000
_cell.length_c   1.000
_cell.angle_alpha   90.00
_cell.angle_beta   90.00
_cell.angle_gamma   90.00
#
_symmetry.space_group_name_H-M   'P 1'
#
loop_
_entity.id
_entity.type
_entity.pdbx_description
1 polymer ?
#
loop_
_entity_poly.entity_id
_entity_poly.type
_entity_poly.pdbx_seq_one_letter_code
_entity_poly.pdbx_strand_id
1 'polypeptide(L)'
;INPFDHGSALHTDVWKTQGLKQALDAHGFDAAFGGGRRDEEKSRAKERVFSFRNAAHAWDPKNQRPELWHLYNGLKRPGESIRVFPISNWTELDVWQYIHLENIPVVPLYFAQPRPVVRRGGTWIMVDDDRMRLAPGEVPETRRVRFRTLGCYPLSGAIESAAATVPQVIEEMLSTRSSERQGRLIDHDGAASMERKKQEGYF
;
A
#
# COMPACT_ATOMS: atom_id res chain seq x y z
N ILE A 1 11.68 14.71 9.18
CA ILE A 1 10.28 14.35 9.49
C ILE A 1 10.21 12.85 9.62
N ASN A 2 9.63 12.36 10.71
CA ASN A 2 9.37 10.94 10.98
C ASN A 2 7.93 10.74 11.51
N PRO A 3 7.35 9.54 11.44
CA PRO A 3 5.96 9.32 11.83
C PRO A 3 5.73 9.32 13.35
N PHE A 4 6.78 9.13 14.14
CA PHE A 4 6.67 9.10 15.61
C PHE A 4 6.42 10.48 16.21
N ASP A 5 7.10 11.50 15.68
CA ASP A 5 7.02 12.88 16.20
C ASP A 5 6.01 13.74 15.42
N HIS A 6 5.76 13.44 14.16
CA HIS A 6 5.02 14.32 13.25
C HIS A 6 3.70 13.72 12.76
N GLY A 7 3.41 12.46 13.11
CA GLY A 7 2.21 11.74 12.70
C GLY A 7 2.27 11.20 11.27
N SER A 8 1.29 10.34 10.95
CA SER A 8 1.22 9.61 9.69
C SER A 8 0.94 10.50 8.48
N ALA A 9 0.08 11.50 8.65
CA ALA A 9 -0.35 12.37 7.55
C ALA A 9 0.81 13.19 6.99
N LEU A 10 1.52 13.94 7.84
CA LEU A 10 2.65 14.75 7.41
C LEU A 10 3.82 13.91 6.88
N HIS A 11 4.10 12.79 7.56
CA HIS A 11 5.13 11.85 7.08
C HIS A 11 4.81 11.32 5.68
N THR A 12 3.56 10.91 5.44
CA THR A 12 3.13 10.39 4.14
C THR A 12 3.16 11.47 3.07
N ASP A 13 2.71 12.67 3.38
CA ASP A 13 2.75 13.77 2.41
C ASP A 13 4.20 14.07 2.00
N VAL A 14 5.08 14.33 2.95
CA VAL A 14 6.47 14.74 2.64
C VAL A 14 7.25 13.63 1.95
N TRP A 15 7.27 12.41 2.52
CA TRP A 15 8.15 11.36 2.01
C TRP A 15 7.59 10.57 0.83
N LYS A 16 6.27 10.45 0.73
CA LYS A 16 5.66 9.69 -0.38
C LYS A 16 5.13 10.60 -1.47
N THR A 17 4.31 11.60 -1.12
CA THR A 17 3.68 12.46 -2.14
C THR A 17 4.67 13.44 -2.73
N GLN A 18 5.27 14.28 -1.89
CA GLN A 18 6.21 15.32 -2.36
C GLN A 18 7.51 14.70 -2.87
N GLY A 19 8.05 13.69 -2.17
CA GLY A 19 9.25 12.98 -2.61
C GLY A 19 9.09 12.31 -3.97
N LEU A 20 7.93 11.70 -4.25
CA LEU A 20 7.64 11.14 -5.58
C LEU A 20 7.56 12.22 -6.66
N LYS A 21 6.84 13.31 -6.41
CA LYS A 21 6.74 14.43 -7.35
C LYS A 21 8.11 14.99 -7.69
N GLN A 22 8.91 15.28 -6.67
CA GLN A 22 10.28 15.79 -6.85
C GLN A 22 11.15 14.85 -7.69
N ALA A 23 11.09 13.55 -7.44
CA ALA A 23 11.84 12.58 -8.22
C ALA A 23 11.40 12.53 -9.69
N LEU A 24 10.09 12.57 -9.93
CA LEU A 24 9.53 12.56 -11.29
C LEU A 24 9.95 13.81 -12.07
N ASP A 25 9.88 14.98 -11.45
CA ASP A 25 10.24 16.26 -12.06
C ASP A 25 11.74 16.36 -12.30
N ALA A 26 12.56 16.00 -11.30
CA ALA A 26 14.01 16.08 -11.38
C ALA A 26 14.61 15.19 -12.47
N HIS A 27 13.99 14.05 -12.73
CA HIS A 27 14.47 13.09 -13.73
C HIS A 27 13.66 13.09 -15.03
N GLY A 28 12.57 13.85 -15.11
CA GLY A 28 11.73 13.94 -16.30
C GLY A 28 11.09 12.60 -16.71
N PHE A 29 10.73 11.77 -15.76
CA PHE A 29 10.13 10.46 -16.04
C PHE A 29 8.73 10.60 -16.66
N ASP A 30 8.51 9.93 -17.78
CA ASP A 30 7.22 9.84 -18.45
C ASP A 30 6.28 8.85 -17.75
N ALA A 31 6.84 7.80 -17.14
CA ALA A 31 6.07 6.75 -16.49
C ALA A 31 6.71 6.29 -15.18
N ALA A 32 5.87 5.96 -14.21
CA ALA A 32 6.28 5.32 -12.96
C ALA A 32 5.45 4.05 -12.74
N PHE A 33 6.13 2.93 -12.51
CA PHE A 33 5.50 1.63 -12.28
C PHE A 33 5.19 1.44 -10.81
N GLY A 34 4.01 0.87 -10.51
CA GLY A 34 3.58 0.56 -9.16
C GLY A 34 2.80 -0.73 -9.07
N GLY A 35 2.81 -1.35 -7.89
CA GLY A 35 2.11 -2.60 -7.58
C GLY A 35 0.64 -2.43 -7.20
N GLY A 36 0.03 -1.27 -7.46
CA GLY A 36 -1.37 -1.00 -7.11
C GLY A 36 -2.33 -1.94 -7.84
N ARG A 37 -3.34 -2.46 -7.10
CA ARG A 37 -4.34 -3.37 -7.63
C ARG A 37 -5.75 -2.85 -7.34
N ARG A 38 -6.70 -3.09 -8.24
CA ARG A 38 -8.11 -2.66 -8.07
C ARG A 38 -8.81 -3.36 -6.91
N ASP A 39 -8.34 -4.56 -6.55
CA ASP A 39 -8.86 -5.35 -5.45
C ASP A 39 -8.53 -4.77 -4.06
N GLU A 40 -7.48 -3.95 -3.96
CA GLU A 40 -7.02 -3.43 -2.68
C GLU A 40 -8.02 -2.49 -2.00
N GLU A 41 -8.67 -1.63 -2.80
CA GLU A 41 -9.51 -0.57 -2.26
C GLU A 41 -10.44 0.03 -3.33
N LYS A 42 -11.65 0.44 -2.92
CA LYS A 42 -12.70 0.93 -3.82
C LYS A 42 -12.26 2.10 -4.71
N SER A 43 -11.45 3.01 -4.22
CA SER A 43 -10.97 4.15 -5.01
C SER A 43 -10.06 3.70 -6.15
N ARG A 44 -9.39 2.54 -6.02
CA ARG A 44 -8.55 1.97 -7.09
C ARG A 44 -9.36 1.27 -8.18
N ALA A 45 -10.62 0.95 -7.94
CA ALA A 45 -11.48 0.34 -8.97
C ALA A 45 -11.65 1.22 -10.21
N LYS A 46 -11.53 2.54 -10.06
CA LYS A 46 -11.58 3.51 -11.18
C LYS A 46 -10.25 3.69 -11.89
N GLU A 47 -9.13 3.33 -11.28
CA GLU A 47 -7.82 3.33 -11.93
C GLU A 47 -7.72 2.20 -12.93
N ARG A 48 -6.93 2.41 -13.95
CA ARG A 48 -6.64 1.44 -15.00
C ARG A 48 -5.19 1.01 -14.91
N VAL A 49 -4.77 0.10 -15.78
CA VAL A 49 -3.35 -0.26 -15.88
C VAL A 49 -2.52 0.98 -16.18
N PHE A 50 -2.99 1.82 -17.11
CA PHE A 50 -2.40 3.15 -17.35
C PHE A 50 -3.24 4.24 -16.69
N SER A 51 -2.74 4.83 -15.63
CA SER A 51 -3.39 5.89 -14.87
C SER A 51 -2.71 7.23 -15.16
N PHE A 52 -3.38 8.10 -15.92
CA PHE A 52 -2.82 9.35 -16.40
C PHE A 52 -2.83 10.42 -15.30
N ARG A 53 -1.77 11.20 -15.25
CA ARG A 53 -1.58 12.33 -14.35
C ARG A 53 -1.32 13.59 -15.19
N ASN A 54 -1.95 14.69 -14.80
CA ASN A 54 -1.67 15.99 -15.41
C ASN A 54 -0.33 16.58 -14.96
N ALA A 55 0.01 17.78 -15.43
CA ALA A 55 1.25 18.48 -15.09
C ALA A 55 1.43 18.78 -13.59
N ALA A 56 0.35 18.77 -12.80
CA ALA A 56 0.39 18.88 -11.34
C ALA A 56 0.46 17.51 -10.64
N HIS A 57 0.71 16.43 -11.39
CA HIS A 57 0.67 15.02 -10.95
C HIS A 57 -0.71 14.54 -10.46
N ALA A 58 -1.75 15.33 -10.62
CA ALA A 58 -3.08 14.99 -10.16
C ALA A 58 -3.77 14.00 -11.11
N TRP A 59 -4.48 13.03 -10.51
CA TRP A 59 -5.33 12.10 -11.23
C TRP A 59 -6.72 12.68 -11.44
N ASP A 60 -7.22 12.61 -12.68
CA ASP A 60 -8.59 12.97 -13.01
C ASP A 60 -9.35 11.74 -13.53
N PRO A 61 -10.29 11.19 -12.75
CA PRO A 61 -11.04 10.01 -13.15
C PRO A 61 -11.90 10.21 -14.40
N LYS A 62 -12.26 11.45 -14.72
CA LYS A 62 -13.09 11.78 -15.90
C LYS A 62 -12.30 11.68 -17.21
N ASN A 63 -10.98 11.86 -17.13
CA ASN A 63 -10.08 11.87 -18.31
C ASN A 63 -9.29 10.57 -18.44
N GLN A 64 -9.68 9.49 -17.74
CA GLN A 64 -9.04 8.18 -17.92
C GLN A 64 -9.42 7.57 -19.26
N ARG A 65 -8.43 7.02 -19.96
CA ARG A 65 -8.64 6.39 -21.25
C ARG A 65 -9.20 4.98 -21.08
N PRO A 66 -10.15 4.54 -21.92
CA PRO A 66 -10.68 3.19 -21.86
C PRO A 66 -9.60 2.13 -22.16
N GLU A 67 -9.68 1.00 -21.45
CA GLU A 67 -8.83 -0.18 -21.64
C GLU A 67 -9.72 -1.39 -21.89
N LEU A 68 -10.35 -1.42 -23.09
CA LEU A 68 -11.23 -2.51 -23.49
C LEU A 68 -10.42 -3.64 -24.12
N TRP A 69 -10.78 -4.90 -23.78
CA TRP A 69 -10.14 -6.10 -24.32
C TRP A 69 -8.62 -6.12 -24.25
N HIS A 70 -8.04 -5.61 -23.15
CA HIS A 70 -6.59 -5.49 -22.94
C HIS A 70 -5.87 -4.62 -23.98
N LEU A 71 -6.59 -3.72 -24.63
CA LEU A 71 -6.00 -2.71 -25.48
C LEU A 71 -5.58 -1.51 -24.63
N TYR A 72 -4.29 -1.29 -24.55
CA TYR A 72 -3.71 -0.22 -23.73
C TYR A 72 -3.27 0.94 -24.61
N ASN A 73 -3.70 2.14 -24.26
CA ASN A 73 -3.26 3.36 -24.91
C ASN A 73 -2.33 4.13 -23.98
N GLY A 74 -1.03 4.06 -24.24
CA GLY A 74 0.00 4.77 -23.47
C GLY A 74 0.33 6.17 -24.03
N LEU A 75 -0.39 6.67 -25.02
CA LEU A 75 -0.14 7.99 -25.58
C LEU A 75 -0.42 9.08 -24.56
N LYS A 76 0.63 9.75 -24.09
CA LYS A 76 0.52 10.91 -23.20
C LYS A 76 0.54 12.23 -23.96
N ARG A 77 -0.08 13.25 -23.40
CA ARG A 77 0.01 14.62 -23.88
C ARG A 77 1.22 15.34 -23.25
N PRO A 78 1.68 16.46 -23.84
CA PRO A 78 2.69 17.29 -23.20
C PRO A 78 2.28 17.67 -21.77
N GLY A 79 3.21 17.51 -20.81
CA GLY A 79 2.97 17.75 -19.40
C GLY A 79 2.22 16.65 -18.64
N GLU A 80 1.73 15.61 -19.31
CA GLU A 80 1.19 14.42 -18.63
C GLU A 80 2.29 13.43 -18.26
N SER A 81 2.04 12.65 -17.20
CA SER A 81 2.81 11.45 -16.84
C SER A 81 1.85 10.28 -16.62
N ILE A 82 2.39 9.06 -16.58
CA ILE A 82 1.58 7.84 -16.44
C ILE A 82 2.04 7.08 -15.20
N ARG A 83 1.08 6.65 -14.37
CA ARG A 83 1.31 5.59 -13.40
C ARG A 83 0.89 4.28 -14.05
N VAL A 84 1.81 3.33 -14.12
CA VAL A 84 1.56 2.02 -14.74
C VAL A 84 1.41 0.98 -13.65
N PHE A 85 0.28 0.28 -13.63
CA PHE A 85 -0.05 -0.77 -12.66
C PHE A 85 -0.20 -2.13 -13.36
N PRO A 86 0.90 -2.83 -13.66
CA PRO A 86 0.85 -4.06 -14.46
C PRO A 86 -0.04 -5.15 -13.87
N ILE A 87 -0.12 -5.22 -12.54
CA ILE A 87 -0.93 -6.20 -11.82
C ILE A 87 -2.29 -5.64 -11.36
N SER A 88 -2.77 -4.56 -11.99
CA SER A 88 -4.02 -3.87 -11.60
C SER A 88 -5.23 -4.79 -11.51
N ASN A 89 -5.28 -5.84 -12.33
CA ASN A 89 -6.40 -6.78 -12.40
C ASN A 89 -6.23 -8.01 -11.50
N TRP A 90 -5.10 -8.13 -10.79
CA TRP A 90 -4.80 -9.25 -9.93
C TRP A 90 -5.47 -9.08 -8.56
N THR A 91 -5.93 -10.18 -7.98
CA THR A 91 -6.31 -10.27 -6.58
C THR A 91 -5.08 -10.46 -5.68
N GLU A 92 -5.23 -10.30 -4.37
CA GLU A 92 -4.18 -10.66 -3.42
C GLU A 92 -3.80 -12.14 -3.55
N LEU A 93 -4.80 -13.00 -3.76
CA LEU A 93 -4.57 -14.43 -3.96
C LEU A 93 -3.74 -14.72 -5.21
N ASP A 94 -4.01 -14.06 -6.33
CA ASP A 94 -3.22 -14.23 -7.57
C ASP A 94 -1.75 -13.90 -7.34
N VAL A 95 -1.46 -12.81 -6.58
CA VAL A 95 -0.09 -12.43 -6.24
C VAL A 95 0.61 -13.53 -5.43
N TRP A 96 -0.05 -14.06 -4.39
CA TRP A 96 0.54 -15.11 -3.56
C TRP A 96 0.69 -16.43 -4.28
N GLN A 97 -0.25 -16.80 -5.17
CA GLN A 97 -0.13 -17.97 -6.03
C GLN A 97 1.06 -17.82 -7.00
N TYR A 98 1.24 -16.65 -7.59
CA TYR A 98 2.37 -16.38 -8.46
C TYR A 98 3.71 -16.45 -7.71
N ILE A 99 3.78 -15.85 -6.51
CA ILE A 99 4.95 -15.96 -5.62
C ILE A 99 5.29 -17.44 -5.33
N HIS A 100 4.26 -18.26 -5.09
CA HIS A 100 4.44 -19.69 -4.83
C HIS A 100 4.95 -20.45 -6.05
N LEU A 101 4.32 -20.24 -7.19
CA LEU A 101 4.65 -20.94 -8.44
C LEU A 101 6.07 -20.60 -8.94
N GLU A 102 6.46 -19.33 -8.85
CA GLU A 102 7.76 -18.84 -9.31
C GLU A 102 8.84 -18.88 -8.22
N ASN A 103 8.52 -19.38 -7.01
CA ASN A 103 9.44 -19.43 -5.87
C ASN A 103 10.09 -18.08 -5.57
N ILE A 104 9.32 -16.99 -5.64
CA ILE A 104 9.82 -15.64 -5.41
C ILE A 104 10.12 -15.45 -3.92
N PRO A 105 11.36 -15.06 -3.55
CA PRO A 105 11.68 -14.77 -2.16
C PRO A 105 10.94 -13.52 -1.68
N VAL A 106 10.34 -13.61 -0.50
CA VAL A 106 9.63 -12.49 0.15
C VAL A 106 10.21 -12.22 1.52
N VAL A 107 10.06 -10.98 2.01
CA VAL A 107 10.59 -10.59 3.31
C VAL A 107 9.90 -11.35 4.45
N PRO A 108 10.63 -11.70 5.52
CA PRO A 108 10.09 -12.50 6.65
C PRO A 108 8.92 -11.86 7.38
N LEU A 109 8.70 -10.55 7.22
CA LEU A 109 7.57 -9.83 7.83
C LEU A 109 6.19 -10.32 7.33
N TYR A 110 6.13 -10.92 6.16
CA TYR A 110 4.90 -11.54 5.63
C TYR A 110 4.53 -12.85 6.34
N PHE A 111 5.46 -13.44 7.10
CA PHE A 111 5.25 -14.71 7.80
C PHE A 111 5.05 -14.51 9.31
N ALA A 112 4.16 -15.33 9.88
CA ALA A 112 3.82 -15.28 11.29
C ALA A 112 5.00 -15.68 12.17
N GLN A 113 5.41 -14.78 13.04
CA GLN A 113 6.46 -14.97 14.03
C GLN A 113 6.09 -14.29 15.35
N PRO A 114 6.61 -14.74 16.50
CA PRO A 114 6.52 -14.00 17.75
C PRO A 114 7.17 -12.62 17.60
N ARG A 115 6.43 -11.54 17.84
CA ARG A 115 6.91 -10.16 17.76
C ARG A 115 6.37 -9.34 18.92
N PRO A 116 7.16 -8.40 19.46
CA PRO A 116 6.65 -7.43 20.43
C PRO A 116 5.69 -6.48 19.72
N VAL A 117 4.48 -6.35 20.24
CA VAL A 117 3.42 -5.49 19.65
C VAL A 117 2.67 -4.75 20.76
N VAL A 118 2.10 -3.60 20.39
CA VAL A 118 1.12 -2.87 21.19
C VAL A 118 -0.17 -2.70 20.39
N ARG A 119 -1.30 -2.54 21.08
CA ARG A 119 -2.59 -2.38 20.42
C ARG A 119 -2.99 -0.90 20.34
N ARG A 120 -3.08 -0.37 19.12
CA ARG A 120 -3.51 1.01 18.86
C ARG A 120 -4.65 1.02 17.85
N GLY A 121 -5.76 1.68 18.18
CA GLY A 121 -6.92 1.76 17.28
C GLY A 121 -7.46 0.40 16.83
N GLY A 122 -7.36 -0.64 17.67
CA GLY A 122 -7.77 -2.00 17.31
C GLY A 122 -6.74 -2.80 16.49
N THR A 123 -5.62 -2.20 16.12
CA THR A 123 -4.58 -2.78 15.25
C THR A 123 -3.32 -3.09 16.07
N TRP A 124 -2.63 -4.18 15.74
CA TRP A 124 -1.34 -4.52 16.30
C TRP A 124 -0.22 -3.74 15.62
N ILE A 125 0.51 -2.95 16.39
CA ILE A 125 1.69 -2.21 15.90
C ILE A 125 2.93 -2.84 16.49
N MET A 126 3.87 -3.25 15.65
CA MET A 126 5.13 -3.84 16.09
C MET A 126 6.00 -2.78 16.79
N VAL A 127 6.68 -3.21 17.88
CA VAL A 127 7.58 -2.38 18.67
C VAL A 127 8.98 -2.92 18.51
N ASP A 128 9.74 -2.36 17.57
CA ASP A 128 11.12 -2.77 17.29
C ASP A 128 12.06 -1.59 16.99
N ASP A 129 11.60 -0.36 17.28
CA ASP A 129 12.36 0.86 17.03
C ASP A 129 12.34 1.77 18.27
N ASP A 130 13.50 2.16 18.75
CA ASP A 130 13.68 2.97 19.96
C ASP A 130 13.06 4.37 19.86
N ARG A 131 12.78 4.85 18.63
CA ARG A 131 12.08 6.11 18.38
C ARG A 131 10.59 6.01 18.66
N MET A 132 10.05 4.79 18.76
CA MET A 132 8.62 4.59 19.04
C MET A 132 8.31 4.91 20.49
N ARG A 133 7.54 5.96 20.71
CA ARG A 133 7.08 6.35 22.04
C ARG A 133 5.86 5.54 22.42
N LEU A 134 5.95 4.84 23.53
CA LEU A 134 4.82 4.16 24.16
C LEU A 134 3.97 5.16 24.93
N ALA A 135 2.64 5.03 24.84
CA ALA A 135 1.71 5.84 25.64
C ALA A 135 1.78 5.41 27.13
N PRO A 136 1.40 6.28 28.09
CA PRO A 136 1.31 5.91 29.49
C PRO A 136 0.43 4.66 29.68
N GLY A 137 0.99 3.63 30.33
CA GLY A 137 0.30 2.35 30.57
C GLY A 137 0.32 1.38 29.37
N GLU A 138 0.89 1.74 28.24
CA GLU A 138 1.06 0.85 27.10
C GLU A 138 2.28 -0.07 27.35
N VAL A 139 2.03 -1.38 27.39
CA VAL A 139 3.06 -2.39 27.61
C VAL A 139 3.12 -3.30 26.39
N PRO A 140 4.30 -3.45 25.75
CA PRO A 140 4.46 -4.38 24.65
C PRO A 140 4.20 -5.83 25.10
N GLU A 141 3.43 -6.56 24.31
CA GLU A 141 3.20 -7.98 24.50
C GLU A 141 3.71 -8.78 23.30
N THR A 142 4.22 -9.97 23.53
CA THR A 142 4.67 -10.84 22.44
C THR A 142 3.46 -11.59 21.87
N ARG A 143 3.18 -11.33 20.59
CA ARG A 143 2.12 -12.01 19.84
C ARG A 143 2.70 -12.66 18.59
N ARG A 144 2.09 -13.76 18.15
CA ARG A 144 2.40 -14.37 16.86
C ARG A 144 1.63 -13.63 15.77
N VAL A 145 2.34 -12.79 15.05
CA VAL A 145 1.77 -11.87 14.05
C VAL A 145 2.52 -11.90 12.73
N ARG A 146 1.83 -11.54 11.66
CA ARG A 146 2.39 -11.25 10.34
C ARG A 146 1.81 -9.96 9.77
N PHE A 147 2.45 -9.44 8.74
CA PHE A 147 1.91 -8.32 7.97
C PHE A 147 1.29 -8.84 6.67
N ARG A 148 0.10 -8.36 6.32
CA ARG A 148 -0.51 -8.63 5.01
C ARG A 148 0.00 -7.68 3.95
N THR A 149 0.30 -6.45 4.35
CA THR A 149 0.88 -5.43 3.48
C THR A 149 1.98 -4.70 4.25
N LEU A 150 3.07 -4.40 3.57
CA LEU A 150 4.15 -3.60 4.13
C LEU A 150 4.03 -2.16 3.65
N GLY A 151 4.02 -1.26 4.59
CA GLY A 151 4.04 0.18 4.39
C GLY A 151 5.22 0.80 5.11
N CYS A 152 5.08 2.05 5.56
CA CYS A 152 6.05 2.66 6.44
C CYS A 152 5.82 2.21 7.87
N TYR A 153 6.85 1.69 8.52
CA TYR A 153 6.86 1.49 9.96
C TYR A 153 6.81 2.87 10.68
N PRO A 154 6.03 3.07 11.72
CA PRO A 154 5.12 2.14 12.40
C PRO A 154 3.66 2.19 11.88
N LEU A 155 3.43 2.64 10.66
CA LEU A 155 2.09 2.89 10.10
C LEU A 155 1.43 1.63 9.51
N SER A 156 2.13 0.50 9.52
CA SER A 156 1.62 -0.78 9.06
C SER A 156 1.17 -1.62 10.23
N GLY A 157 -0.10 -2.00 10.24
CA GLY A 157 -0.66 -2.91 11.22
C GLY A 157 -0.36 -4.37 10.90
N ALA A 158 -0.11 -5.14 11.95
CA ALA A 158 0.02 -6.59 11.88
C ALA A 158 -1.31 -7.27 12.23
N ILE A 159 -1.47 -8.52 11.80
CA ILE A 159 -2.58 -9.40 12.16
C ILE A 159 -2.06 -10.62 12.93
N GLU A 160 -2.84 -11.13 13.85
CA GLU A 160 -2.57 -12.44 14.46
C GLU A 160 -2.74 -13.52 13.41
N SER A 161 -1.76 -14.42 13.32
CA SER A 161 -1.75 -15.47 12.32
C SER A 161 -0.83 -16.61 12.73
N ALA A 162 -1.11 -17.80 12.24
CA ALA A 162 -0.23 -18.95 12.34
C ALA A 162 0.57 -19.20 11.04
N ALA A 163 0.24 -18.51 9.94
CA ALA A 163 0.81 -18.74 8.62
C ALA A 163 2.29 -18.32 8.55
N ALA A 164 3.19 -19.29 8.55
CA ALA A 164 4.64 -19.13 8.58
C ALA A 164 5.33 -19.46 7.24
N THR A 165 4.56 -19.90 6.24
CA THR A 165 5.04 -20.27 4.90
C THR A 165 4.09 -19.75 3.82
N VAL A 166 4.56 -19.66 2.57
CA VAL A 166 3.72 -19.19 1.45
C VAL A 166 2.45 -20.04 1.29
N PRO A 167 2.49 -21.40 1.31
CA PRO A 167 1.26 -22.21 1.24
C PRO A 167 0.28 -21.91 2.37
N GLN A 168 0.76 -21.71 3.60
CA GLN A 168 -0.10 -21.39 4.74
C GLN A 168 -0.73 -20.00 4.62
N VAL A 169 -0.02 -19.02 4.03
CA VAL A 169 -0.59 -17.70 3.73
C VAL A 169 -1.72 -17.83 2.71
N ILE A 170 -1.53 -18.62 1.65
CA ILE A 170 -2.57 -18.89 0.65
C ILE A 170 -3.79 -19.56 1.29
N GLU A 171 -3.59 -20.56 2.12
CA GLU A 171 -4.66 -21.27 2.83
C GLU A 171 -5.45 -20.32 3.75
N GLU A 172 -4.75 -19.50 4.52
CA GLU A 172 -5.37 -18.47 5.37
C GLU A 172 -6.21 -17.50 4.54
N MET A 173 -5.74 -17.07 3.38
CA MET A 173 -6.46 -16.16 2.50
C MET A 173 -7.74 -16.79 1.92
N LEU A 174 -7.70 -18.04 1.54
CA LEU A 174 -8.88 -18.76 1.05
C LEU A 174 -9.99 -18.85 2.11
N SER A 175 -9.63 -18.88 3.40
CA SER A 175 -10.55 -18.91 4.53
C SER A 175 -11.01 -17.53 5.02
N THR A 176 -10.31 -16.46 4.66
CA THR A 176 -10.51 -15.10 5.18
C THR A 176 -11.24 -14.22 4.15
N ARG A 177 -12.30 -13.51 4.58
CA ARG A 177 -13.07 -12.58 3.74
C ARG A 177 -12.68 -11.10 3.92
N SER A 178 -11.65 -10.79 4.70
CA SER A 178 -11.25 -9.41 5.01
C SER A 178 -10.25 -8.87 3.99
N SER A 179 -10.31 -7.56 3.69
CA SER A 179 -9.35 -6.88 2.81
C SER A 179 -7.94 -6.85 3.41
N GLU A 180 -6.92 -6.94 2.54
CA GLU A 180 -5.49 -6.83 2.92
C GLU A 180 -5.14 -5.48 3.56
N ARG A 181 -5.87 -4.42 3.22
CA ARG A 181 -5.65 -3.06 3.75
C ARG A 181 -6.24 -2.85 5.14
N GLN A 182 -7.01 -3.79 5.65
CA GLN A 182 -7.51 -3.74 7.01
C GLN A 182 -6.32 -3.70 8.00
N GLY A 183 -6.16 -2.60 8.69
CA GLY A 183 -5.04 -2.36 9.60
C GLY A 183 -4.01 -1.34 9.15
N ARG A 184 -4.15 -0.72 7.98
CA ARG A 184 -3.39 0.47 7.62
C ARG A 184 -3.97 1.68 8.33
N LEU A 185 -3.18 2.32 9.19
CA LEU A 185 -3.62 3.49 9.96
C LEU A 185 -4.06 4.65 9.05
N ILE A 186 -3.42 4.81 7.90
CA ILE A 186 -3.74 5.87 6.94
C ILE A 186 -5.15 5.74 6.33
N ASP A 187 -5.72 4.55 6.31
CA ASP A 187 -7.06 4.31 5.73
C ASP A 187 -8.18 4.69 6.72
N HIS A 188 -7.83 4.96 7.98
CA HIS A 188 -8.76 5.44 9.01
C HIS A 188 -8.95 6.97 9.02
N ASP A 189 -8.18 7.71 8.22
CA ASP A 189 -8.16 9.19 8.22
C ASP A 189 -9.39 9.85 7.53
N GLY A 190 -10.46 9.10 7.30
CA GLY A 190 -11.75 9.61 6.83
C GLY A 190 -12.22 9.04 5.48
N ALA A 191 -13.53 9.20 5.20
CA ALA A 191 -14.13 8.72 3.97
C ALA A 191 -13.48 9.37 2.73
N ALA A 192 -13.17 8.57 1.72
CA ALA A 192 -12.52 8.98 0.47
C ALA A 192 -11.09 9.55 0.63
N SER A 193 -10.37 9.22 1.73
CA SER A 193 -9.01 9.71 1.95
C SER A 193 -8.06 9.38 0.80
N MET A 194 -8.12 8.18 0.25
CA MET A 194 -7.28 7.75 -0.88
C MET A 194 -7.61 8.46 -2.20
N GLU A 195 -8.89 8.72 -2.49
CA GLU A 195 -9.27 9.45 -3.71
C GLU A 195 -8.74 10.89 -3.65
N ARG A 196 -8.81 11.53 -2.48
CA ARG A 196 -8.25 12.86 -2.24
C ARG A 196 -6.73 12.88 -2.40
N LYS A 197 -6.02 11.91 -1.81
CA LYS A 197 -4.56 11.78 -1.93
C LYS A 197 -4.09 11.58 -3.38
N LYS A 198 -4.85 10.86 -4.21
CA LYS A 198 -4.55 10.73 -5.64
C LYS A 198 -4.70 12.05 -6.40
N GLN A 199 -5.70 12.86 -6.02
CA GLN A 199 -5.84 14.22 -6.57
C GLN A 199 -4.69 15.13 -6.15
N GLU A 200 -4.09 14.89 -4.99
CA GLU A 200 -2.89 15.57 -4.49
C GLU A 200 -1.59 15.05 -5.12
N GLY A 201 -1.66 13.95 -5.91
CA GLY A 201 -0.53 13.35 -6.62
C GLY A 201 0.10 12.15 -5.92
N TYR A 202 -0.57 11.58 -4.92
CA TYR A 202 -0.15 10.31 -4.31
C TYR A 202 -0.24 9.15 -5.31
N PHE A 203 0.61 8.16 -5.09
CA PHE A 203 0.71 6.97 -5.93
C PHE A 203 -0.52 6.07 -5.83
#